data_a4a2a9ea8cdb585689ace8ce5338e62c
#
_entry.id   a4a2a9ea8cdb585689ace8ce5338e62c
#
_cell.length_a   1.000
_cell.length_b   1.000
_cell.length_c   1.000
_cell.angle_alpha   90.00
_cell.angle_beta   90.00
_cell.angle_gamma   90.00
#
_symmetry.space_group_name_H-M   'P 1'
#
loop_
_entity.id
_entity.type
_entity.pdbx_description
1 polymer ?
#
loop_
_entity_poly.entity_id
_entity_poly.type
_entity_poly.pdbx_seq_one_letter_code
_entity_poly.pdbx_strand_id
1 'polypeptide(L)'
;RGNQSQWETLTQSPVPSPPALRPCWLDTLPHTAAVTAARLIQTMASVRSPMAACATGLWAIAQGYDLIAAGESDRVLAGAVEAPITPLTIAGFDRMGALAQTGAYPFDRDREGLVLGEGGAVFVLESERVARQRGAKIYGQISGFGLTADGHHVSAPESSRRAAIAAVTQCLKHSRRQPDDVHFIHAHGTATRLNDQHEAQLIQKLFSPNVPVSSTKGATGHAIGASGALGVAFCLLALQQQQLPPTVGLEHLEFDLNVVRQTQSAVIQNALCLSFGFGGQNAAIALTR
;
A
#
# COMPACT_ATOMS: atom_id res chain seq x y z
N ARG A 1 -12.24 -2.89 5.38
CA ARG A 1 -13.41 -3.71 5.01
C ARG A 1 -14.25 -4.18 6.20
N GLY A 2 -13.75 -4.05 7.42
CA GLY A 2 -14.40 -4.64 8.60
C GLY A 2 -14.22 -6.16 8.64
N ASN A 3 -14.95 -6.82 9.52
CA ASN A 3 -14.94 -8.29 9.62
C ASN A 3 -15.83 -8.91 8.53
N GLN A 4 -15.29 -9.13 7.36
CA GLN A 4 -16.02 -9.61 6.19
C GLN A 4 -16.52 -11.05 6.36
N SER A 5 -15.73 -11.93 6.98
CA SER A 5 -16.17 -13.31 7.24
C SER A 5 -17.40 -13.35 8.13
N GLN A 6 -17.47 -12.49 9.13
CA GLN A 6 -18.65 -12.36 9.99
C GLN A 6 -19.84 -11.78 9.22
N TRP A 7 -19.61 -10.81 8.34
CA TRP A 7 -20.65 -10.27 7.48
C TRP A 7 -21.22 -11.35 6.55
N GLU A 8 -20.37 -12.19 5.93
CA GLU A 8 -20.77 -13.31 5.11
C GLU A 8 -21.63 -14.31 5.90
N THR A 9 -21.24 -14.64 7.14
CA THR A 9 -22.01 -15.51 8.03
C THR A 9 -23.39 -14.92 8.35
N LEU A 10 -23.47 -13.63 8.65
CA LEU A 10 -24.73 -12.94 8.94
C LEU A 10 -25.69 -12.91 7.74
N THR A 11 -25.16 -12.78 6.52
CA THR A 11 -25.99 -12.71 5.30
C THR A 11 -26.48 -14.07 4.83
N GLN A 12 -25.82 -15.15 5.21
CA GLN A 12 -26.22 -16.52 4.87
C GLN A 12 -27.31 -17.09 5.82
N SER A 13 -27.59 -16.42 6.94
CA SER A 13 -28.59 -16.83 7.91
C SER A 13 -30.00 -16.50 7.39
N PRO A 14 -30.90 -17.49 7.17
CA PRO A 14 -32.27 -17.26 6.66
C PRO A 14 -33.21 -16.67 7.68
N VAL A 15 -32.81 -16.46 8.92
CA VAL A 15 -33.64 -16.00 10.03
C VAL A 15 -33.09 -14.71 10.61
N PRO A 16 -33.91 -13.74 11.06
CA PRO A 16 -33.45 -12.60 11.81
C PRO A 16 -32.54 -13.08 12.95
N SER A 17 -31.29 -12.64 12.91
CA SER A 17 -30.24 -13.07 13.84
C SER A 17 -30.75 -13.01 15.29
N PRO A 18 -30.51 -14.04 16.10
CA PRO A 18 -30.82 -14.00 17.52
C PRO A 18 -30.26 -12.74 18.19
N PRO A 19 -30.89 -12.23 19.26
CA PRO A 19 -30.39 -11.04 19.96
C PRO A 19 -28.92 -11.11 20.35
N ALA A 20 -28.37 -12.32 20.55
CA ALA A 20 -26.96 -12.55 20.84
C ALA A 20 -25.99 -12.20 19.69
N LEU A 21 -26.43 -12.19 18.43
CA LEU A 21 -25.62 -11.84 17.28
C LEU A 21 -25.70 -10.35 16.90
N ARG A 22 -26.65 -9.61 17.46
CA ARG A 22 -26.83 -8.17 17.17
C ARG A 22 -25.64 -7.29 17.54
N PRO A 23 -24.91 -7.52 18.65
CA PRO A 23 -23.71 -6.74 18.96
C PRO A 23 -22.59 -6.91 17.93
N CYS A 24 -22.52 -8.05 17.25
CA CYS A 24 -21.42 -8.41 16.37
C CYS A 24 -21.46 -7.74 14.97
N TRP A 25 -22.63 -7.22 14.53
CA TRP A 25 -22.72 -6.58 13.22
C TRP A 25 -21.87 -5.31 13.14
N LEU A 26 -21.65 -4.62 14.26
CA LEU A 26 -20.78 -3.44 14.32
C LEU A 26 -19.34 -3.78 13.97
N ASP A 27 -18.89 -5.02 14.24
CA ASP A 27 -17.54 -5.49 13.91
C ASP A 27 -17.33 -5.63 12.40
N THR A 28 -18.41 -5.68 11.62
CA THR A 28 -18.34 -5.72 10.16
C THR A 28 -18.04 -4.35 9.53
N LEU A 29 -18.16 -3.28 10.30
CA LEU A 29 -17.94 -1.92 9.78
C LEU A 29 -16.47 -1.67 9.50
N PRO A 30 -16.13 -1.00 8.38
CA PRO A 30 -14.75 -0.79 7.96
C PRO A 30 -13.85 -0.05 8.97
N HIS A 31 -14.45 0.82 9.79
CA HIS A 31 -13.72 1.61 10.77
C HIS A 31 -13.48 0.91 12.11
N THR A 32 -14.06 -0.26 12.34
CA THR A 32 -14.01 -0.96 13.64
C THR A 32 -12.60 -1.28 14.09
N ALA A 33 -11.71 -1.67 13.17
CA ALA A 33 -10.31 -1.95 13.51
C ALA A 33 -9.62 -0.71 14.11
N ALA A 34 -9.80 0.47 13.51
CA ALA A 34 -9.24 1.72 14.01
C ALA A 34 -9.84 2.12 15.37
N VAL A 35 -11.16 1.99 15.52
CA VAL A 35 -11.86 2.27 16.79
C VAL A 35 -11.41 1.33 17.89
N THR A 36 -11.25 0.03 17.58
CA THR A 36 -10.78 -0.96 18.57
C THR A 36 -9.35 -0.65 19.01
N ALA A 37 -8.45 -0.31 18.07
CA ALA A 37 -7.09 0.12 18.40
C ALA A 37 -7.10 1.38 19.29
N ALA A 38 -7.91 2.38 18.94
CA ALA A 38 -8.06 3.62 19.70
C ALA A 38 -8.53 3.36 21.14
N ARG A 39 -9.49 2.45 21.33
CA ARG A 39 -9.96 2.04 22.68
C ARG A 39 -8.87 1.34 23.48
N LEU A 40 -8.11 0.45 22.84
CA LEU A 40 -7.01 -0.28 23.51
C LEU A 40 -5.90 0.65 23.99
N ILE A 41 -5.54 1.67 23.21
CA ILE A 41 -4.54 2.66 23.61
C ILE A 41 -5.13 3.84 24.40
N GLN A 42 -6.44 3.84 24.65
CA GLN A 42 -7.17 4.85 25.41
C GLN A 42 -6.95 6.28 24.87
N THR A 43 -6.87 6.44 23.55
CA THR A 43 -6.75 7.78 22.96
C THR A 43 -8.06 8.54 23.00
N MET A 44 -7.98 9.85 23.24
CA MET A 44 -9.10 10.79 23.10
C MET A 44 -8.98 11.64 21.83
N ALA A 45 -7.94 11.41 21.01
CA ALA A 45 -7.71 12.13 19.77
C ALA A 45 -8.63 11.60 18.64
N SER A 46 -8.59 12.26 17.48
CA SER A 46 -9.38 11.86 16.32
C SER A 46 -8.98 10.47 15.82
N VAL A 47 -9.96 9.64 15.45
CA VAL A 47 -9.77 8.34 14.82
C VAL A 47 -10.22 8.43 13.37
N ARG A 48 -9.33 8.09 12.43
CA ARG A 48 -9.58 8.14 11.00
C ARG A 48 -9.48 6.77 10.39
N SER A 49 -10.35 6.46 9.45
CA SER A 49 -10.34 5.20 8.70
C SER A 49 -10.57 5.49 7.22
N PRO A 50 -9.53 5.94 6.51
CA PRO A 50 -9.65 6.23 5.08
C PRO A 50 -9.92 4.96 4.28
N MET A 51 -10.60 5.14 3.13
CA MET A 51 -10.87 4.08 2.17
C MET A 51 -10.42 4.53 0.78
N ALA A 52 -9.35 3.91 0.30
CA ALA A 52 -8.73 4.17 -1.00
C ALA A 52 -8.35 2.86 -1.71
N ALA A 53 -9.18 1.83 -1.54
CA ALA A 53 -8.94 0.48 -2.05
C ALA A 53 -7.51 0.00 -1.74
N CYS A 54 -6.72 -0.44 -2.73
CA CYS A 54 -5.36 -0.94 -2.50
C CYS A 54 -4.38 0.15 -2.02
N ALA A 55 -4.68 1.43 -2.23
CA ALA A 55 -3.88 2.56 -1.77
C ALA A 55 -4.14 2.97 -0.30
N THR A 56 -5.11 2.34 0.38
CA THR A 56 -5.56 2.71 1.73
C THR A 56 -4.42 2.86 2.73
N GLY A 57 -3.45 1.93 2.72
CA GLY A 57 -2.32 1.98 3.65
C GLY A 57 -1.46 3.25 3.50
N LEU A 58 -1.19 3.68 2.26
CA LEU A 58 -0.46 4.92 2.00
C LEU A 58 -1.30 6.16 2.38
N TRP A 59 -2.61 6.15 2.09
CA TRP A 59 -3.52 7.22 2.51
C TRP A 59 -3.55 7.38 4.03
N ALA A 60 -3.63 6.27 4.78
CA ALA A 60 -3.63 6.30 6.24
C ALA A 60 -2.32 6.90 6.80
N ILE A 61 -1.19 6.51 6.23
CA ILE A 61 0.14 7.02 6.64
C ILE A 61 0.27 8.51 6.31
N ALA A 62 -0.17 8.94 5.11
CA ALA A 62 -0.15 10.34 4.71
C ALA A 62 -1.02 11.22 5.63
N GLN A 63 -2.25 10.76 5.97
CA GLN A 63 -3.10 11.47 6.93
C GLN A 63 -2.49 11.53 8.34
N GLY A 64 -1.78 10.47 8.76
CA GLY A 64 -1.04 10.47 10.01
C GLY A 64 0.10 11.49 10.01
N TYR A 65 0.81 11.61 8.89
CA TYR A 65 1.82 12.66 8.69
C TYR A 65 1.20 14.07 8.83
N ASP A 66 0.06 14.33 8.17
CA ASP A 66 -0.60 15.63 8.21
C ASP A 66 -0.99 16.03 9.64
N LEU A 67 -1.52 15.10 10.45
CA LEU A 67 -1.87 15.36 11.84
C LEU A 67 -0.67 15.81 12.68
N ILE A 68 0.50 15.21 12.44
CA ILE A 68 1.74 15.58 13.15
C ILE A 68 2.28 16.89 12.61
N ALA A 69 2.30 17.08 11.30
CA ALA A 69 2.79 18.30 10.66
C ALA A 69 1.94 19.53 11.02
N ALA A 70 0.62 19.36 11.18
CA ALA A 70 -0.29 20.40 11.65
C ALA A 70 -0.20 20.67 13.16
N GLY A 71 0.54 19.86 13.93
CA GLY A 71 0.62 19.98 15.38
C GLY A 71 -0.63 19.50 16.12
N GLU A 72 -1.53 18.77 15.43
CA GLU A 72 -2.76 18.23 16.04
C GLU A 72 -2.47 17.02 16.93
N SER A 73 -1.34 16.33 16.70
CA SER A 73 -0.91 15.18 17.47
C SER A 73 0.61 15.06 17.50
N ASP A 74 1.18 14.71 18.66
CA ASP A 74 2.61 14.41 18.78
C ASP A 74 2.96 13.03 18.27
N ARG A 75 2.02 12.06 18.32
CA ARG A 75 2.17 10.67 17.90
C ARG A 75 0.89 10.16 17.25
N VAL A 76 1.03 9.42 16.17
CA VAL A 76 -0.08 8.79 15.47
C VAL A 76 0.25 7.34 15.18
N LEU A 77 -0.65 6.41 15.51
CA LEU A 77 -0.62 5.05 14.96
C LEU A 77 -1.25 5.10 13.57
N ALA A 78 -0.47 4.80 12.55
CA ALA A 78 -0.93 4.80 11.16
C ALA A 78 -0.47 3.55 10.42
N GLY A 79 -1.32 3.04 9.56
CA GLY A 79 -1.04 1.85 8.76
C GLY A 79 -2.30 1.19 8.26
N ALA A 80 -2.19 -0.07 7.88
CA ALA A 80 -3.32 -0.87 7.46
C ALA A 80 -3.08 -2.34 7.75
N VAL A 81 -4.15 -3.05 8.05
CA VAL A 81 -4.21 -4.51 8.21
C VAL A 81 -5.36 -5.04 7.39
N GLU A 82 -5.17 -6.19 6.76
CA GLU A 82 -6.21 -6.80 5.93
C GLU A 82 -6.08 -8.33 5.93
N ALA A 83 -7.22 -9.02 6.05
CA ALA A 83 -7.39 -10.45 5.86
C ALA A 83 -8.51 -10.67 4.82
N PRO A 84 -8.20 -10.50 3.51
CA PRO A 84 -9.21 -10.49 2.47
C PRO A 84 -9.52 -11.86 1.89
N ILE A 85 -8.88 -12.95 2.33
CA ILE A 85 -9.08 -14.29 1.77
C ILE A 85 -10.38 -14.87 2.31
N THR A 86 -11.50 -14.41 1.74
CA THR A 86 -12.85 -14.87 2.04
C THR A 86 -13.56 -15.34 0.77
N PRO A 87 -14.58 -16.23 0.86
CA PRO A 87 -15.33 -16.68 -0.31
C PRO A 87 -15.88 -15.54 -1.17
N LEU A 88 -16.41 -14.50 -0.55
CA LEU A 88 -16.96 -13.35 -1.27
C LEU A 88 -15.87 -12.54 -1.99
N THR A 89 -14.74 -12.32 -1.35
CA THR A 89 -13.61 -11.60 -1.97
C THR A 89 -13.04 -12.40 -3.14
N ILE A 90 -12.82 -13.70 -2.96
CA ILE A 90 -12.33 -14.58 -4.03
C ILE A 90 -13.31 -14.56 -5.21
N ALA A 91 -14.60 -14.78 -4.97
CA ALA A 91 -15.61 -14.77 -6.04
C ALA A 91 -15.70 -13.41 -6.73
N GLY A 92 -15.52 -12.30 -6.01
CA GLY A 92 -15.52 -10.96 -6.59
C GLY A 92 -14.33 -10.72 -7.52
N PHE A 93 -13.11 -11.04 -7.11
CA PHE A 93 -11.91 -10.89 -7.93
C PHE A 93 -11.86 -11.90 -9.09
N ASP A 94 -12.37 -13.11 -8.90
CA ASP A 94 -12.51 -14.12 -9.95
C ASP A 94 -13.45 -13.62 -11.06
N ARG A 95 -14.63 -13.10 -10.70
CA ARG A 95 -15.57 -12.52 -11.65
C ARG A 95 -15.02 -11.33 -12.42
N MET A 96 -14.07 -10.60 -11.86
CA MET A 96 -13.36 -9.50 -12.54
C MET A 96 -12.25 -10.01 -13.46
N GLY A 97 -11.94 -11.32 -13.45
CA GLY A 97 -10.80 -11.88 -14.17
C GLY A 97 -9.46 -11.35 -13.68
N ALA A 98 -9.36 -11.01 -12.38
CA ALA A 98 -8.17 -10.41 -11.82
C ALA A 98 -7.27 -11.41 -11.06
N LEU A 99 -7.76 -12.63 -10.78
CA LEU A 99 -7.00 -13.66 -10.08
C LEU A 99 -6.12 -14.45 -11.04
N ALA A 100 -4.90 -14.74 -10.59
CA ALA A 100 -4.00 -15.67 -11.24
C ALA A 100 -4.36 -17.12 -10.90
N GLN A 101 -4.03 -18.04 -11.80
CA GLN A 101 -4.20 -19.50 -11.61
C GLN A 101 -2.95 -20.15 -11.03
N THR A 102 -1.76 -19.68 -11.41
CA THR A 102 -0.49 -20.32 -11.08
C THR A 102 0.32 -19.55 -10.03
N GLY A 103 0.25 -18.21 -10.01
CA GLY A 103 0.99 -17.39 -9.06
C GLY A 103 0.98 -15.91 -9.43
N ALA A 104 1.49 -15.08 -8.51
CA ALA A 104 1.69 -13.67 -8.78
C ALA A 104 3.11 -13.43 -9.32
N TYR A 105 3.22 -12.96 -10.56
CA TYR A 105 4.47 -12.70 -11.27
C TYR A 105 4.57 -11.23 -11.68
N PRO A 106 4.89 -10.31 -10.77
CA PRO A 106 4.92 -8.88 -11.09
C PRO A 106 5.90 -8.57 -12.22
N PHE A 107 5.43 -7.82 -13.22
CA PHE A 107 6.18 -7.38 -14.41
C PHE A 107 6.61 -8.49 -15.37
N ASP A 108 6.24 -9.73 -15.11
CA ASP A 108 6.51 -10.86 -16.03
C ASP A 108 5.56 -10.77 -17.24
N ARG A 109 6.06 -11.16 -18.43
CA ARG A 109 5.23 -11.21 -19.64
C ARG A 109 4.13 -12.28 -19.57
N ASP A 110 4.37 -13.34 -18.79
CA ASP A 110 3.46 -14.48 -18.62
C ASP A 110 2.53 -14.32 -17.38
N ARG A 111 2.53 -13.13 -16.76
CA ARG A 111 1.66 -12.82 -15.62
C ARG A 111 0.18 -12.96 -15.98
N GLU A 112 -0.58 -13.54 -15.08
CA GLU A 112 -2.00 -13.84 -15.29
C GLU A 112 -2.93 -12.92 -14.50
N GLY A 113 -2.50 -12.48 -13.32
CA GLY A 113 -3.31 -11.74 -12.38
C GLY A 113 -2.68 -11.68 -10.99
N LEU A 114 -3.44 -11.20 -10.03
CA LEU A 114 -3.01 -11.13 -8.63
C LEU A 114 -3.33 -12.44 -7.90
N VAL A 115 -2.56 -12.71 -6.85
CA VAL A 115 -2.88 -13.68 -5.80
C VAL A 115 -3.23 -12.90 -4.54
N LEU A 116 -4.34 -13.21 -3.88
CA LEU A 116 -4.71 -12.58 -2.62
C LEU A 116 -3.70 -12.96 -1.52
N GLY A 117 -3.33 -11.99 -0.70
CA GLY A 117 -2.50 -12.18 0.49
C GLY A 117 -3.15 -11.53 1.70
N GLU A 118 -2.67 -11.86 2.88
CA GLU A 118 -3.12 -11.30 4.15
C GLU A 118 -1.92 -10.74 4.90
N GLY A 119 -2.15 -9.71 5.70
CA GLY A 119 -1.11 -9.12 6.52
C GLY A 119 -1.39 -7.67 6.89
N GLY A 120 -0.38 -7.04 7.48
CA GLY A 120 -0.48 -5.65 7.87
C GLY A 120 0.84 -5.06 8.32
N ALA A 121 0.90 -3.74 8.28
CA ALA A 121 1.96 -2.96 8.90
C ALA A 121 1.35 -1.73 9.56
N VAL A 122 1.78 -1.46 10.79
CA VAL A 122 1.35 -0.31 11.59
C VAL A 122 2.60 0.38 12.12
N PHE A 123 2.62 1.68 12.04
CA PHE A 123 3.75 2.53 12.41
C PHE A 123 3.35 3.49 13.52
N VAL A 124 4.27 3.76 14.42
CA VAL A 124 4.22 4.94 15.28
C VAL A 124 4.88 6.08 14.53
N LEU A 125 4.09 7.02 14.03
CA LEU A 125 4.57 8.26 13.43
C LEU A 125 4.73 9.30 14.54
N GLU A 126 5.85 10.02 14.52
CA GLU A 126 6.17 11.07 15.49
C GLU A 126 6.94 12.19 14.80
N SER A 127 6.88 13.39 15.36
CA SER A 127 7.86 14.42 14.97
C SER A 127 9.26 13.97 15.41
N GLU A 128 10.28 14.30 14.60
CA GLU A 128 11.67 13.95 14.92
C GLU A 128 12.08 14.40 16.32
N ARG A 129 11.62 15.58 16.74
CA ARG A 129 11.85 16.13 18.08
C ARG A 129 11.35 15.18 19.17
N VAL A 130 10.11 14.71 19.06
CA VAL A 130 9.48 13.81 20.05
C VAL A 130 10.16 12.45 20.05
N ALA A 131 10.44 11.89 18.88
CA ALA A 131 11.13 10.60 18.75
C ALA A 131 12.51 10.63 19.41
N ARG A 132 13.31 11.68 19.15
CA ARG A 132 14.64 11.84 19.75
C ARG A 132 14.59 12.06 21.26
N GLN A 133 13.62 12.87 21.76
CA GLN A 133 13.46 13.11 23.21
C GLN A 133 13.22 11.85 24.02
N ARG A 134 12.50 10.86 23.48
CA ARG A 134 12.23 9.59 24.16
C ARG A 134 13.23 8.47 23.83
N GLY A 135 14.26 8.75 23.01
CA GLY A 135 15.24 7.75 22.59
C GLY A 135 14.66 6.67 21.66
N ALA A 136 13.68 7.03 20.83
CA ALA A 136 13.06 6.08 19.90
C ALA A 136 14.06 5.60 18.85
N LYS A 137 13.98 4.32 18.49
CA LYS A 137 14.60 3.83 17.26
C LYS A 137 13.85 4.40 16.05
N ILE A 138 14.51 5.22 15.26
CA ILE A 138 13.97 5.80 14.04
C ILE A 138 14.32 4.88 12.87
N TYR A 139 13.33 4.33 12.19
CA TYR A 139 13.51 3.46 11.02
C TYR A 139 13.72 4.24 9.72
N GLY A 140 13.23 5.45 9.67
CA GLY A 140 13.32 6.38 8.54
C GLY A 140 12.35 7.53 8.71
N GLN A 141 12.38 8.45 7.76
CA GLN A 141 11.53 9.63 7.74
C GLN A 141 10.60 9.60 6.52
N ILE A 142 9.34 9.95 6.72
CA ILE A 142 8.44 10.29 5.62
C ILE A 142 8.83 11.70 5.15
N SER A 143 9.40 11.80 3.97
CA SER A 143 9.87 13.08 3.42
C SER A 143 8.80 13.79 2.57
N GLY A 144 7.84 13.04 2.04
CA GLY A 144 6.74 13.59 1.25
C GLY A 144 5.78 12.53 0.78
N PHE A 145 4.64 12.97 0.27
CA PHE A 145 3.63 12.11 -0.34
C PHE A 145 2.86 12.86 -1.43
N GLY A 146 2.17 12.10 -2.27
CA GLY A 146 1.22 12.61 -3.24
C GLY A 146 0.04 11.66 -3.36
N LEU A 147 -1.16 12.23 -3.35
CA LEU A 147 -2.44 11.51 -3.37
C LEU A 147 -3.33 12.14 -4.45
N THR A 148 -3.83 11.32 -5.37
CA THR A 148 -4.71 11.78 -6.45
C THR A 148 -5.77 10.74 -6.78
N ALA A 149 -6.73 11.10 -7.61
CA ALA A 149 -7.74 10.21 -8.15
C ALA A 149 -7.89 10.38 -9.66
N ASP A 150 -8.04 9.28 -10.39
CA ASP A 150 -8.25 9.29 -11.84
C ASP A 150 -9.61 9.88 -12.24
N GLY A 151 -10.65 9.61 -11.44
CA GLY A 151 -12.01 10.00 -11.76
C GLY A 151 -12.53 9.38 -13.07
N HIS A 152 -12.04 8.18 -13.44
CA HIS A 152 -12.24 7.59 -14.76
C HIS A 152 -13.14 6.34 -14.74
N HIS A 153 -12.74 5.29 -14.03
CA HIS A 153 -13.41 3.99 -14.06
C HIS A 153 -13.29 3.29 -12.69
N VAL A 154 -14.22 2.35 -12.39
CA VAL A 154 -14.27 1.67 -11.08
C VAL A 154 -13.08 0.75 -10.82
N SER A 155 -12.42 0.20 -11.85
CA SER A 155 -11.31 -0.75 -11.69
C SER A 155 -10.15 -0.53 -12.67
N ALA A 156 -10.40 0.01 -13.87
CA ALA A 156 -9.35 0.25 -14.86
C ALA A 156 -8.65 1.59 -14.60
N PRO A 157 -7.29 1.63 -14.66
CA PRO A 157 -6.55 2.88 -14.57
C PRO A 157 -6.80 3.77 -15.82
N GLU A 158 -6.69 5.08 -15.65
CA GLU A 158 -6.83 6.03 -16.74
C GLU A 158 -5.62 5.94 -17.69
N SER A 159 -5.87 5.75 -18.98
CA SER A 159 -4.87 5.40 -19.99
C SER A 159 -3.73 6.42 -20.14
N SER A 160 -4.02 7.72 -19.95
CA SER A 160 -3.00 8.77 -20.03
C SER A 160 -2.10 8.86 -18.80
N ARG A 161 -2.46 8.22 -17.69
CA ARG A 161 -1.72 8.20 -16.43
C ARG A 161 -1.53 9.57 -15.76
N ARG A 162 -2.29 10.58 -16.17
CA ARG A 162 -2.11 11.95 -15.66
C ARG A 162 -2.18 12.02 -14.14
N ALA A 163 -3.20 11.39 -13.54
CA ALA A 163 -3.38 11.43 -12.09
C ALA A 163 -2.29 10.63 -11.36
N ALA A 164 -1.91 9.45 -11.85
CA ALA A 164 -0.82 8.66 -11.26
C ALA A 164 0.53 9.41 -11.36
N ILE A 165 0.83 10.03 -12.52
CA ILE A 165 2.01 10.89 -12.70
C ILE A 165 1.95 12.08 -11.74
N ALA A 166 0.79 12.70 -11.58
CA ALA A 166 0.60 13.83 -10.65
C ALA A 166 0.86 13.42 -9.21
N ALA A 167 0.40 12.23 -8.76
CA ALA A 167 0.69 11.71 -7.42
C ALA A 167 2.19 11.58 -7.17
N VAL A 168 2.93 10.98 -8.10
CA VAL A 168 4.39 10.86 -7.99
C VAL A 168 5.08 12.22 -8.01
N THR A 169 4.68 13.11 -8.93
CA THR A 169 5.26 14.45 -9.03
C THR A 169 5.00 15.29 -7.77
N GLN A 170 3.78 15.22 -7.21
CA GLN A 170 3.46 15.87 -5.94
C GLN A 170 4.31 15.32 -4.80
N CYS A 171 4.49 14.00 -4.73
CA CYS A 171 5.33 13.35 -3.74
C CYS A 171 6.79 13.83 -3.82
N LEU A 172 7.37 13.86 -5.01
CA LEU A 172 8.72 14.35 -5.24
C LEU A 172 8.85 15.83 -4.87
N LYS A 173 7.90 16.66 -5.29
CA LYS A 173 7.87 18.09 -4.93
C LYS A 173 7.76 18.31 -3.43
N HIS A 174 6.85 17.56 -2.76
CA HIS A 174 6.66 17.64 -1.30
C HIS A 174 7.93 17.23 -0.56
N SER A 175 8.62 16.19 -1.01
CA SER A 175 9.89 15.74 -0.45
C SER A 175 11.10 16.59 -0.86
N ARG A 176 10.93 17.58 -1.73
CA ARG A 176 12.01 18.39 -2.33
C ARG A 176 13.07 17.53 -3.02
N ARG A 177 12.63 16.48 -3.72
CA ARG A 177 13.50 15.55 -4.45
C ARG A 177 13.21 15.61 -5.94
N GLN A 178 14.26 15.30 -6.72
CA GLN A 178 14.14 15.05 -8.15
C GLN A 178 14.03 13.54 -8.40
N PRO A 179 13.59 13.10 -9.58
CA PRO A 179 13.56 11.67 -9.91
C PRO A 179 14.91 10.96 -9.72
N ASP A 180 16.02 11.64 -10.03
CA ASP A 180 17.38 11.08 -9.89
C ASP A 180 17.85 10.92 -8.44
N ASP A 181 17.15 11.53 -7.48
CA ASP A 181 17.41 11.33 -6.05
C ASP A 181 16.79 10.02 -5.51
N VAL A 182 15.95 9.34 -6.30
CA VAL A 182 15.29 8.10 -5.89
C VAL A 182 16.22 6.92 -6.17
N HIS A 183 16.62 6.22 -5.10
CA HIS A 183 17.53 5.08 -5.15
C HIS A 183 16.81 3.72 -5.23
N PHE A 184 15.53 3.69 -4.92
CA PHE A 184 14.72 2.48 -4.94
C PHE A 184 13.24 2.81 -5.08
N ILE A 185 12.52 2.06 -5.93
CA ILE A 185 11.07 2.12 -6.07
C ILE A 185 10.47 0.80 -5.64
N HIS A 186 9.68 0.81 -4.56
CA HIS A 186 8.78 -0.27 -4.22
C HIS A 186 7.47 -0.07 -4.99
N ALA A 187 7.31 -0.84 -6.05
CA ALA A 187 6.19 -0.72 -6.97
C ALA A 187 4.90 -1.32 -6.41
N HIS A 188 3.79 -0.87 -6.93
CA HIS A 188 2.50 -1.53 -6.68
C HIS A 188 2.50 -2.95 -7.24
N GLY A 189 2.90 -3.14 -8.50
CA GLY A 189 3.25 -4.42 -9.11
C GLY A 189 2.35 -5.59 -8.72
N THR A 190 1.11 -5.59 -9.17
CA THR A 190 0.08 -6.56 -8.77
C THR A 190 0.11 -7.86 -9.56
N ALA A 191 0.96 -7.97 -10.57
CA ALA A 191 0.97 -9.03 -11.57
C ALA A 191 -0.28 -9.07 -12.47
N THR A 192 -1.13 -8.05 -12.42
CA THR A 192 -2.20 -7.89 -13.41
C THR A 192 -1.68 -7.19 -14.65
N ARG A 193 -2.19 -7.59 -15.83
CA ARG A 193 -1.70 -7.06 -17.11
C ARG A 193 -1.81 -5.54 -17.18
N LEU A 194 -2.97 -4.98 -16.80
CA LEU A 194 -3.23 -3.53 -16.90
C LEU A 194 -2.39 -2.72 -15.91
N ASN A 195 -2.34 -3.13 -14.64
CA ASN A 195 -1.58 -2.37 -13.65
C ASN A 195 -0.11 -2.33 -13.99
N ASP A 196 0.50 -3.51 -14.23
CA ASP A 196 1.95 -3.59 -14.40
C ASP A 196 2.41 -2.87 -15.68
N GLN A 197 1.62 -2.93 -16.76
CA GLN A 197 1.87 -2.14 -17.97
C GLN A 197 1.77 -0.64 -17.69
N HIS A 198 0.71 -0.22 -16.97
CA HIS A 198 0.47 1.19 -16.65
C HIS A 198 1.58 1.74 -15.74
N GLU A 199 1.96 1.00 -14.72
CA GLU A 199 3.00 1.37 -13.76
C GLU A 199 4.40 1.36 -14.40
N ALA A 200 4.73 0.34 -15.21
CA ALA A 200 5.99 0.30 -15.94
C ALA A 200 6.19 1.54 -16.83
N GLN A 201 5.17 1.92 -17.59
CA GLN A 201 5.20 3.11 -18.44
C GLN A 201 5.27 4.42 -17.63
N LEU A 202 4.69 4.46 -16.44
CA LEU A 202 4.83 5.60 -15.52
C LEU A 202 6.27 5.72 -15.03
N ILE A 203 6.87 4.61 -14.59
CA ILE A 203 8.25 4.58 -14.09
C ILE A 203 9.23 4.95 -15.20
N GLN A 204 9.10 4.37 -16.38
CA GLN A 204 9.93 4.69 -17.55
C GLN A 204 9.87 6.16 -17.96
N LYS A 205 8.69 6.78 -17.79
CA LYS A 205 8.51 8.20 -18.13
C LYS A 205 9.15 9.16 -17.12
N LEU A 206 9.17 8.79 -15.84
CA LEU A 206 9.55 9.71 -14.77
C LEU A 206 10.98 9.50 -14.24
N PHE A 207 11.52 8.28 -14.35
CA PHE A 207 12.78 7.91 -13.69
C PHE A 207 13.83 7.42 -14.67
N SER A 208 15.08 7.43 -14.22
CA SER A 208 16.18 6.81 -14.93
C SER A 208 15.92 5.31 -15.16
N PRO A 209 16.30 4.73 -16.31
CA PRO A 209 16.19 3.29 -16.56
C PRO A 209 17.02 2.45 -15.56
N ASN A 210 17.95 3.06 -14.85
CA ASN A 210 18.81 2.37 -13.88
C ASN A 210 18.22 2.33 -12.47
N VAL A 211 17.11 3.04 -12.17
CA VAL A 211 16.51 3.02 -10.83
C VAL A 211 16.03 1.61 -10.50
N PRO A 212 16.47 1.01 -9.37
CA PRO A 212 16.00 -0.32 -8.97
C PRO A 212 14.51 -0.31 -8.64
N VAL A 213 13.78 -1.29 -9.17
CA VAL A 213 12.34 -1.47 -8.94
C VAL A 213 12.10 -2.86 -8.39
N SER A 214 11.26 -3.00 -7.36
CA SER A 214 10.76 -4.30 -6.98
C SER A 214 9.30 -4.27 -6.53
N SER A 215 8.63 -5.40 -6.67
CA SER A 215 7.34 -5.67 -6.02
C SER A 215 7.46 -6.93 -5.17
N THR A 216 7.06 -6.82 -3.92
CA THR A 216 7.09 -7.97 -3.00
C THR A 216 5.88 -8.89 -3.14
N LYS A 217 4.91 -8.55 -4.02
CA LYS A 217 3.65 -9.31 -4.15
C LYS A 217 3.80 -10.71 -4.74
N GLY A 218 4.92 -11.00 -5.40
CA GLY A 218 5.26 -12.38 -5.78
C GLY A 218 5.49 -13.29 -4.57
N ALA A 219 5.94 -12.72 -3.43
CA ALA A 219 6.16 -13.46 -2.18
C ALA A 219 4.98 -13.32 -1.20
N THR A 220 4.38 -12.13 -1.08
CA THR A 220 3.36 -11.83 -0.06
C THR A 220 1.93 -12.02 -0.54
N GLY A 221 1.71 -12.13 -1.83
CA GLY A 221 0.40 -11.88 -2.42
C GLY A 221 -0.01 -10.40 -2.30
N HIS A 222 -1.22 -10.11 -2.74
CA HIS A 222 -1.81 -8.77 -2.65
C HIS A 222 -2.74 -8.67 -1.44
N ALA A 223 -2.26 -8.06 -0.37
CA ALA A 223 -3.04 -7.83 0.86
C ALA A 223 -3.96 -6.59 0.75
N ILE A 224 -4.49 -6.32 -0.42
CA ILE A 224 -5.46 -5.27 -0.75
C ILE A 224 -5.10 -3.93 -0.07
N GLY A 225 -5.93 -3.42 0.84
CA GLY A 225 -5.72 -2.14 1.52
C GLY A 225 -4.45 -2.08 2.38
N ALA A 226 -3.96 -3.22 2.87
CA ALA A 226 -2.72 -3.30 3.66
C ALA A 226 -1.45 -3.25 2.81
N SER A 227 -1.53 -3.53 1.49
CA SER A 227 -0.35 -3.64 0.63
C SER A 227 0.52 -2.39 0.61
N GLY A 228 -0.08 -1.19 0.63
CA GLY A 228 0.68 0.06 0.69
C GLY A 228 1.48 0.19 1.99
N ALA A 229 0.89 -0.16 3.13
CA ALA A 229 1.58 -0.13 4.42
C ALA A 229 2.71 -1.17 4.47
N LEU A 230 2.50 -2.39 3.96
CA LEU A 230 3.56 -3.39 3.80
C LEU A 230 4.69 -2.87 2.91
N GLY A 231 4.37 -2.19 1.80
CA GLY A 231 5.36 -1.56 0.93
C GLY A 231 6.22 -0.53 1.65
N VAL A 232 5.63 0.30 2.50
CA VAL A 232 6.38 1.24 3.36
C VAL A 232 7.29 0.48 4.33
N ALA A 233 6.83 -0.61 4.95
CA ALA A 233 7.66 -1.43 5.82
C ALA A 233 8.87 -2.01 5.08
N PHE A 234 8.68 -2.55 3.86
CA PHE A 234 9.78 -3.03 3.03
C PHE A 234 10.75 -1.92 2.63
N CYS A 235 10.26 -0.73 2.28
CA CYS A 235 11.12 0.43 2.02
C CYS A 235 11.96 0.82 3.24
N LEU A 236 11.36 0.88 4.44
CA LEU A 236 12.08 1.18 5.68
C LEU A 236 13.14 0.12 6.01
N LEU A 237 12.82 -1.16 5.81
CA LEU A 237 13.79 -2.24 5.99
C LEU A 237 14.93 -2.15 4.96
N ALA A 238 14.63 -1.85 3.70
CA ALA A 238 15.64 -1.63 2.67
C ALA A 238 16.58 -0.47 3.02
N LEU A 239 16.02 0.65 3.49
CA LEU A 239 16.79 1.82 3.97
C LEU A 239 17.68 1.47 5.17
N GLN A 240 17.20 0.66 6.12
CA GLN A 240 17.95 0.26 7.30
C GLN A 240 19.06 -0.74 6.97
N GLN A 241 18.73 -1.78 6.19
CA GLN A 241 19.63 -2.89 5.90
C GLN A 241 20.51 -2.66 4.67
N GLN A 242 20.23 -1.61 3.88
CA GLN A 242 20.92 -1.32 2.62
C GLN A 242 20.87 -2.52 1.65
N GLN A 243 19.69 -3.15 1.59
CA GLN A 243 19.41 -4.30 0.74
C GLN A 243 18.08 -4.09 0.00
N LEU A 244 18.08 -4.38 -1.28
CA LEU A 244 16.89 -4.34 -2.14
C LEU A 244 16.18 -5.70 -2.10
N PRO A 245 14.88 -5.73 -1.79
CA PRO A 245 14.10 -6.98 -1.82
C PRO A 245 13.88 -7.44 -3.27
N PRO A 246 13.86 -8.76 -3.53
CA PRO A 246 13.63 -9.28 -4.88
C PRO A 246 12.15 -9.23 -5.28
N THR A 247 11.91 -9.20 -6.58
CA THR A 247 10.62 -9.50 -7.20
C THR A 247 10.54 -11.00 -7.43
N VAL A 248 9.91 -11.72 -6.49
CA VAL A 248 9.79 -13.17 -6.54
C VAL A 248 8.86 -13.60 -7.69
N GLY A 249 9.21 -14.69 -8.37
CA GLY A 249 8.42 -15.26 -9.45
C GLY A 249 8.67 -14.64 -10.83
N LEU A 250 9.51 -13.61 -10.95
CA LEU A 250 9.84 -12.99 -12.23
C LEU A 250 10.87 -13.83 -12.99
N GLU A 251 10.47 -14.40 -14.11
CA GLU A 251 11.32 -15.14 -15.05
C GLU A 251 11.59 -14.35 -16.33
N HIS A 252 10.53 -13.84 -16.96
CA HIS A 252 10.59 -13.17 -18.25
C HIS A 252 10.07 -11.74 -18.16
N LEU A 253 10.97 -10.81 -17.85
CA LEU A 253 10.62 -9.38 -17.75
C LEU A 253 10.04 -8.86 -19.07
N GLU A 254 8.84 -8.26 -19.04
CA GLU A 254 8.19 -7.69 -20.22
C GLU A 254 8.64 -6.26 -20.52
N PHE A 255 9.03 -5.51 -19.51
CA PHE A 255 9.26 -4.06 -19.62
C PHE A 255 10.72 -3.70 -19.45
N ASP A 256 11.17 -2.64 -20.11
CA ASP A 256 12.52 -2.09 -19.91
C ASP A 256 12.60 -1.34 -18.57
N LEU A 257 12.76 -2.11 -17.50
CA LEU A 257 12.90 -1.67 -16.10
C LEU A 257 14.06 -2.41 -15.44
N ASN A 258 14.75 -1.75 -14.53
CA ASN A 258 15.75 -2.39 -13.68
C ASN A 258 15.08 -3.12 -12.50
N VAL A 259 14.39 -4.23 -12.79
CA VAL A 259 13.68 -4.99 -11.76
C VAL A 259 14.66 -5.87 -10.98
N VAL A 260 14.62 -5.75 -9.67
CA VAL A 260 15.44 -6.53 -8.74
C VAL A 260 14.94 -7.97 -8.71
N ARG A 261 15.75 -8.92 -9.22
CA ARG A 261 15.41 -10.36 -9.29
C ARG A 261 15.91 -11.16 -8.09
N GLN A 262 16.99 -10.72 -7.49
CA GLN A 262 17.61 -11.34 -6.31
C GLN A 262 17.96 -10.26 -5.30
N THR A 263 17.96 -10.61 -4.01
CA THR A 263 18.41 -9.67 -2.98
C THR A 263 19.80 -9.17 -3.30
N GLN A 264 19.98 -7.87 -3.31
CA GLN A 264 21.29 -7.24 -3.59
C GLN A 264 21.54 -6.05 -2.65
N SER A 265 22.79 -5.85 -2.27
CA SER A 265 23.21 -4.70 -1.51
C SER A 265 23.24 -3.46 -2.41
N ALA A 266 22.76 -2.34 -1.87
CA ALA A 266 22.78 -1.05 -2.56
C ALA A 266 22.87 0.10 -1.54
N VAL A 267 23.44 1.22 -1.96
CA VAL A 267 23.40 2.46 -1.16
C VAL A 267 22.03 3.11 -1.38
N ILE A 268 21.15 3.04 -0.40
CA ILE A 268 19.79 3.55 -0.47
C ILE A 268 19.64 4.69 0.54
N GLN A 269 19.44 5.90 0.07
CA GLN A 269 19.14 7.07 0.90
C GLN A 269 17.66 7.45 0.83
N ASN A 270 17.07 7.32 -0.38
CA ASN A 270 15.68 7.67 -0.64
C ASN A 270 14.99 6.51 -1.33
N ALA A 271 13.84 6.12 -0.81
CA ALA A 271 12.95 5.12 -1.40
C ALA A 271 11.59 5.72 -1.71
N LEU A 272 10.97 5.28 -2.78
CA LEU A 272 9.61 5.65 -3.17
C LEU A 272 8.71 4.42 -3.12
N CYS A 273 7.60 4.51 -2.39
CA CYS A 273 6.57 3.47 -2.35
C CYS A 273 5.36 3.93 -3.15
N LEU A 274 4.92 3.10 -4.10
CA LEU A 274 3.77 3.36 -4.97
C LEU A 274 2.60 2.43 -4.64
N SER A 275 1.39 2.94 -4.72
CA SER A 275 0.18 2.12 -4.61
C SER A 275 -0.95 2.71 -5.44
N PHE A 276 -1.58 1.86 -6.26
CA PHE A 276 -2.69 2.22 -7.14
C PHE A 276 -3.91 1.37 -6.79
N GLY A 277 -5.00 2.03 -6.41
CA GLY A 277 -6.23 1.38 -5.96
C GLY A 277 -7.36 1.48 -6.98
N PHE A 278 -8.25 0.51 -6.97
CA PHE A 278 -9.50 0.59 -7.73
C PHE A 278 -10.26 1.88 -7.38
N GLY A 279 -11.05 2.38 -8.34
CA GLY A 279 -11.61 3.72 -8.27
C GLY A 279 -10.62 4.81 -8.67
N GLY A 280 -9.44 4.42 -9.19
CA GLY A 280 -8.39 5.34 -9.63
C GLY A 280 -7.67 6.02 -8.49
N GLN A 281 -7.57 5.37 -7.31
CA GLN A 281 -6.88 5.92 -6.14
C GLN A 281 -5.36 5.77 -6.30
N ASN A 282 -4.66 6.87 -6.52
CA ASN A 282 -3.21 6.88 -6.69
C ASN A 282 -2.53 7.43 -5.44
N ALA A 283 -1.49 6.76 -4.98
CA ALA A 283 -0.69 7.19 -3.84
C ALA A 283 0.80 6.90 -4.05
N ALA A 284 1.63 7.86 -3.64
CA ALA A 284 3.08 7.74 -3.58
C ALA A 284 3.56 8.30 -2.24
N ILE A 285 4.50 7.61 -1.59
CA ILE A 285 5.18 8.08 -0.37
C ILE A 285 6.69 8.00 -0.59
N ALA A 286 7.39 9.09 -0.30
CA ALA A 286 8.83 9.16 -0.29
C ALA A 286 9.36 8.99 1.14
N LEU A 287 10.34 8.11 1.28
CA LEU A 287 10.99 7.74 2.52
C LEU A 287 12.49 8.03 2.44
N THR A 288 13.05 8.55 3.51
CA THR A 288 14.49 8.86 3.62
C THR A 288 15.06 8.15 4.86
N ARG A 289 16.32 7.73 4.76
CA ARG A 289 17.07 7.11 5.86
C ARG A 289 17.32 8.09 6.99
#